data_c8159888cbd6eec7795be02e7e2ca512
#
_entry.id   c8159888cbd6eec7795be02e7e2ca512
#
_cell.length_a   1.000
_cell.length_b   1.000
_cell.length_c   1.000
_cell.angle_alpha   90.00
_cell.angle_beta   90.00
_cell.angle_gamma   90.00
#
_symmetry.space_group_name_H-M   'P 1'
#
loop_
_entity.id
_entity.type
_entity.pdbx_description
1 polymer ?
#
loop_
_entity_poly.entity_id
_entity_poly.type
_entity_poly.pdbx_seq_one_letter_code
_entity_poly.pdbx_strand_id
1 'polypeptide(L)'
;MRWLLLLLCPLLVFAADPLPAQKAPLAEQALLLAVAKAGSRLVAVGEHGIVMLSDDDGVSWRQASEVPTRTTLTALSFVGEKQGWAVGHGAQVLATQDGGEHWQVLAGTIDGENSLFSVLFEDDRRGLAVGPYGYAIATTDGGKTWDTLAVGEGDDAERHLNHVMADAGGRLYVMAESGGVFLSDDAGRTWRLVQTPYEGSLWGGLVRQDGSVLALGMAGHALLSRDRGESWTELATGVDQSLTGAAELPDGRLVMVGLGGAMSAESAESQFAGRIRDDRQPATAVVATSKGLVLFTQGGIQHQPLP
;
A
#
# COMPACT_ATOMS: atom_id res chain seq x y z
N MET A 1 40.63 1.05 55.49
CA MET A 1 40.03 0.53 54.27
C MET A 1 38.60 1.05 54.15
N ARG A 2 38.37 2.08 53.34
CA ARG A 2 37.03 2.69 53.12
C ARG A 2 36.45 2.08 51.86
N TRP A 3 35.36 1.33 51.99
CA TRP A 3 34.60 0.80 50.86
C TRP A 3 33.71 1.91 50.28
N LEU A 4 33.94 2.29 49.02
CA LEU A 4 33.08 3.20 48.29
C LEU A 4 31.97 2.36 47.64
N LEU A 5 30.75 2.46 48.15
CA LEU A 5 29.57 1.89 47.48
C LEU A 5 29.19 2.81 46.30
N LEU A 6 29.44 2.35 45.07
CA LEU A 6 28.88 2.96 43.87
C LEU A 6 27.41 2.55 43.78
N LEU A 7 26.51 3.49 44.05
CA LEU A 7 25.07 3.34 43.71
C LEU A 7 24.94 3.48 42.19
N LEU A 8 24.72 2.34 41.50
CA LEU A 8 24.24 2.36 40.13
C LEU A 8 22.76 2.73 40.16
N CYS A 9 22.45 3.97 39.78
CA CYS A 9 21.07 4.39 39.51
C CYS A 9 20.70 3.87 38.13
N PRO A 10 19.66 3.03 37.98
CA PRO A 10 19.19 2.64 36.64
C PRO A 10 18.61 3.86 35.95
N LEU A 11 19.26 4.31 34.86
CA LEU A 11 18.70 5.29 33.94
C LEU A 11 17.47 4.59 33.27
N LEU A 12 16.28 4.91 33.74
CA LEU A 12 15.04 4.64 33.02
C LEU A 12 15.05 5.51 31.77
N VAL A 13 15.43 4.92 30.64
CA VAL A 13 15.21 5.52 29.32
C VAL A 13 13.72 5.45 29.06
N PHE A 14 13.00 6.53 29.31
CA PHE A 14 11.66 6.70 28.80
C PHE A 14 11.79 6.87 27.29
N ALA A 15 11.29 5.91 26.50
CA ALA A 15 11.02 6.15 25.10
C ALA A 15 10.07 7.35 25.02
N ALA A 16 10.49 8.42 24.34
CA ALA A 16 9.61 9.55 24.12
C ALA A 16 8.37 9.07 23.33
N ASP A 17 7.20 9.47 23.79
CA ASP A 17 5.97 9.19 23.05
C ASP A 17 6.12 9.69 21.60
N PRO A 18 5.66 8.91 20.60
CA PRO A 18 5.75 9.34 19.23
C PRO A 18 5.00 10.67 19.06
N LEU A 19 5.66 11.61 18.38
CA LEU A 19 5.06 12.93 18.13
C LEU A 19 3.85 12.76 17.18
N PRO A 20 2.67 13.32 17.53
CA PRO A 20 1.50 13.23 16.68
C PRO A 20 1.67 14.02 15.38
N ALA A 21 0.97 13.60 14.33
CA ALA A 21 0.86 14.35 13.09
C ALA A 21 0.33 15.78 13.36
N GLN A 22 0.84 16.74 12.61
CA GLN A 22 0.39 18.12 12.74
C GLN A 22 -0.73 18.41 11.74
N LYS A 23 -1.70 19.23 12.17
CA LYS A 23 -2.67 19.81 11.25
C LYS A 23 -1.94 20.79 10.33
N ALA A 24 -2.00 20.54 9.03
CA ALA A 24 -1.34 21.36 8.01
C ALA A 24 -2.39 22.10 7.18
N PRO A 25 -2.27 23.43 7.01
CA PRO A 25 -3.21 24.19 6.18
C PRO A 25 -3.28 23.73 4.72
N LEU A 26 -2.18 23.11 4.24
CA LEU A 26 -2.04 22.61 2.87
C LEU A 26 -1.91 21.08 2.83
N ALA A 27 -2.60 20.38 3.74
CA ALA A 27 -2.52 18.92 3.81
C ALA A 27 -2.94 18.20 2.50
N GLU A 28 -3.81 18.82 1.69
CA GLU A 28 -4.20 18.31 0.37
C GLU A 28 -3.05 18.36 -0.66
N GLN A 29 -1.99 19.13 -0.38
CA GLN A 29 -0.79 19.22 -1.21
C GLN A 29 0.35 18.30 -0.73
N ALA A 30 0.13 17.57 0.37
CA ALA A 30 1.11 16.61 0.86
C ALA A 30 1.26 15.41 -0.09
N LEU A 31 2.44 14.79 -0.05
CA LEU A 31 2.67 13.54 -0.76
C LEU A 31 1.91 12.40 -0.05
N LEU A 32 0.80 11.99 -0.64
CA LEU A 32 0.04 10.83 -0.20
C LEU A 32 0.46 9.60 -1.02
N LEU A 33 0.71 8.47 -0.36
CA LEU A 33 1.30 7.29 -0.97
C LEU A 33 0.29 6.19 -1.28
N ALA A 34 -0.78 6.11 -0.50
CA ALA A 34 -1.81 5.09 -0.67
C ALA A 34 -3.20 5.63 -0.35
N VAL A 35 -4.21 5.00 -0.94
CA VAL A 35 -5.63 5.28 -0.71
C VAL A 35 -6.41 3.97 -0.61
N ALA A 36 -7.40 3.93 0.29
CA ALA A 36 -8.36 2.82 0.40
C ALA A 36 -9.77 3.34 0.66
N LYS A 37 -10.74 2.45 0.43
CA LYS A 37 -12.15 2.71 0.76
C LYS A 37 -12.48 2.13 2.14
N ALA A 38 -13.07 2.96 3.00
CA ALA A 38 -13.72 2.58 4.25
C ALA A 38 -15.24 2.75 4.07
N GLY A 39 -15.88 1.75 3.45
CA GLY A 39 -17.24 1.89 2.95
C GLY A 39 -17.33 2.92 1.82
N SER A 40 -18.08 4.03 2.03
CA SER A 40 -18.19 5.14 1.10
C SER A 40 -17.09 6.19 1.27
N ARG A 41 -16.38 6.19 2.42
CA ARG A 41 -15.28 7.12 2.71
C ARG A 41 -14.02 6.71 1.96
N LEU A 42 -13.30 7.68 1.42
CA LEU A 42 -11.92 7.50 0.98
C LEU A 42 -10.96 7.93 2.10
N VAL A 43 -9.96 7.11 2.34
CA VAL A 43 -8.89 7.39 3.31
C VAL A 43 -7.56 7.30 2.57
N ALA A 44 -6.76 8.37 2.65
CA ALA A 44 -5.44 8.41 2.03
C ALA A 44 -4.37 8.71 3.08
N VAL A 45 -3.21 8.09 2.95
CA VAL A 45 -2.08 8.22 3.91
C VAL A 45 -0.80 8.59 3.18
N GLY A 46 0.14 9.24 3.89
CA GLY A 46 1.41 9.63 3.30
C GLY A 46 2.44 10.17 4.27
N GLU A 47 3.21 11.13 3.80
CA GLU A 47 4.32 11.73 4.56
C GLU A 47 3.85 12.41 5.85
N HIS A 48 4.77 12.52 6.82
CA HIS A 48 4.55 13.21 8.10
C HIS A 48 3.35 12.70 8.92
N GLY A 49 2.92 11.43 8.70
CA GLY A 49 1.74 10.86 9.36
C GLY A 49 0.43 11.49 8.90
N ILE A 50 0.42 12.18 7.76
CA ILE A 50 -0.79 12.80 7.23
C ILE A 50 -1.76 11.71 6.80
N VAL A 51 -2.99 11.82 7.30
CA VAL A 51 -4.14 11.01 6.88
C VAL A 51 -5.24 11.97 6.41
N MET A 52 -5.69 11.77 5.17
CA MET A 52 -6.73 12.57 4.55
C MET A 52 -8.00 11.75 4.37
N LEU A 53 -9.14 12.36 4.62
CA LEU A 53 -10.46 11.76 4.57
C LEU A 53 -11.36 12.52 3.59
N SER A 54 -12.08 11.79 2.76
CA SER A 54 -13.16 12.34 1.93
C SER A 54 -14.44 11.54 2.16
N ASP A 55 -15.51 12.26 2.49
CA ASP A 55 -16.83 11.71 2.76
C ASP A 55 -17.81 11.97 1.60
N ASP A 56 -17.34 12.58 0.50
CA ASP A 56 -18.12 13.05 -0.64
C ASP A 56 -17.60 12.53 -1.99
N ASP A 57 -17.10 11.28 -1.99
CA ASP A 57 -16.59 10.59 -3.17
C ASP A 57 -15.37 11.29 -3.81
N GLY A 58 -14.49 11.82 -2.96
CA GLY A 58 -13.24 12.43 -3.36
C GLY A 58 -13.32 13.90 -3.76
N VAL A 59 -14.48 14.57 -3.63
CA VAL A 59 -14.66 15.97 -4.05
C VAL A 59 -13.95 16.94 -3.11
N SER A 60 -14.07 16.71 -1.81
CA SER A 60 -13.37 17.50 -0.78
C SER A 60 -12.63 16.59 0.19
N TRP A 61 -11.59 17.14 0.80
CA TRP A 61 -10.71 16.41 1.69
C TRP A 61 -10.46 17.16 2.98
N ARG A 62 -10.33 16.45 4.07
CA ARG A 62 -9.94 16.97 5.37
C ARG A 62 -8.96 16.04 6.05
N GLN A 63 -8.11 16.59 6.88
CA GLN A 63 -7.18 15.78 7.65
C GLN A 63 -7.89 15.07 8.80
N ALA A 64 -7.55 13.81 9.05
CA ALA A 64 -8.02 13.02 10.19
C ALA A 64 -7.83 13.75 11.52
N SER A 65 -8.69 13.49 12.51
CA SER A 65 -8.70 14.24 13.78
C SER A 65 -7.44 14.00 14.60
N GLU A 66 -7.01 12.73 14.69
CA GLU A 66 -5.85 12.36 15.51
C GLU A 66 -5.06 11.22 14.86
N VAL A 67 -3.76 11.46 14.65
CA VAL A 67 -2.81 10.45 14.15
C VAL A 67 -1.55 10.54 15.01
N PRO A 68 -1.21 9.51 15.80
CA PRO A 68 -0.16 9.57 16.83
C PRO A 68 1.24 9.30 16.27
N THR A 69 1.54 9.75 15.06
CA THR A 69 2.86 9.61 14.44
C THR A 69 3.13 10.70 13.43
N ARG A 70 4.43 10.97 13.19
CA ARG A 70 4.94 11.76 12.04
C ARG A 70 5.73 10.92 11.06
N THR A 71 5.77 9.63 11.27
CA THR A 71 6.41 8.69 10.35
C THR A 71 5.61 8.64 9.05
N THR A 72 6.30 8.52 7.94
CA THR A 72 5.65 8.31 6.64
C THR A 72 4.87 7.00 6.65
N LEU A 73 3.58 7.08 6.33
CA LEU A 73 2.69 5.94 6.16
C LEU A 73 2.66 5.57 4.66
N THR A 74 2.94 4.32 4.36
CA THR A 74 3.16 3.81 2.99
C THR A 74 1.96 3.08 2.42
N ALA A 75 1.17 2.43 3.28
CA ALA A 75 0.01 1.64 2.86
C ALA A 75 -1.06 1.62 3.95
N LEU A 76 -2.29 1.25 3.53
CA LEU A 76 -3.43 1.06 4.42
C LEU A 76 -4.35 -0.04 3.90
N SER A 77 -5.07 -0.68 4.84
CA SER A 77 -6.08 -1.70 4.56
C SER A 77 -7.29 -1.47 5.45
N PHE A 78 -8.49 -1.64 4.89
CA PHE A 78 -9.74 -1.54 5.63
C PHE A 78 -10.56 -2.81 5.51
N VAL A 79 -11.19 -3.19 6.63
CA VAL A 79 -12.22 -4.23 6.70
C VAL A 79 -13.54 -3.56 7.05
N GLY A 80 -14.42 -3.46 6.07
CA GLY A 80 -15.68 -2.72 6.19
C GLY A 80 -15.47 -1.20 6.26
N GLU A 81 -16.35 -0.51 7.00
CA GLU A 81 -16.40 0.95 7.01
C GLU A 81 -15.56 1.59 8.12
N LYS A 82 -15.25 0.84 9.19
CA LYS A 82 -14.71 1.44 10.42
C LYS A 82 -13.32 0.97 10.77
N GLN A 83 -13.06 -0.33 10.57
CA GLN A 83 -11.81 -0.93 11.03
C GLN A 83 -10.76 -0.87 9.94
N GLY A 84 -9.61 -0.30 10.26
CA GLY A 84 -8.51 -0.15 9.31
C GLY A 84 -7.15 -0.13 9.98
N TRP A 85 -6.14 -0.41 9.18
CA TRP A 85 -4.73 -0.41 9.59
C TRP A 85 -3.92 0.37 8.57
N ALA A 86 -2.89 1.05 9.06
CA ALA A 86 -1.91 1.73 8.23
C ALA A 86 -0.51 1.32 8.68
N VAL A 87 0.39 1.16 7.73
CA VAL A 87 1.78 0.80 7.98
C VAL A 87 2.72 1.81 7.36
N GLY A 88 3.99 1.80 7.79
CA GLY A 88 4.96 2.74 7.27
C GLY A 88 6.41 2.45 7.65
N HIS A 89 7.22 3.48 7.58
CA HIS A 89 8.63 3.41 7.92
C HIS A 89 8.82 3.08 9.41
N GLY A 90 9.94 2.46 9.77
CA GLY A 90 10.24 2.04 11.13
C GLY A 90 9.29 0.97 11.65
N ALA A 91 8.81 0.08 10.79
CA ALA A 91 7.81 -0.95 11.07
C ALA A 91 6.57 -0.43 11.82
N GLN A 92 6.24 0.86 11.60
CA GLN A 92 5.09 1.50 12.24
C GLN A 92 3.81 0.81 11.79
N VAL A 93 2.96 0.43 12.75
CA VAL A 93 1.60 -0.04 12.52
C VAL A 93 0.63 0.78 13.34
N LEU A 94 -0.36 1.34 12.67
CA LEU A 94 -1.48 2.07 13.27
C LEU A 94 -2.78 1.31 13.03
N ALA A 95 -3.75 1.48 13.93
CA ALA A 95 -5.11 0.99 13.74
C ALA A 95 -6.15 2.09 14.01
N THR A 96 -7.28 2.00 13.32
CA THR A 96 -8.47 2.81 13.52
C THR A 96 -9.71 1.92 13.70
N GLN A 97 -10.72 2.44 14.40
CA GLN A 97 -12.04 1.78 14.58
C GLN A 97 -13.21 2.68 14.19
N ASP A 98 -12.92 3.82 13.57
CA ASP A 98 -13.92 4.83 13.20
C ASP A 98 -13.73 5.37 11.77
N GLY A 99 -13.19 4.53 10.89
CA GLY A 99 -13.01 4.87 9.48
C GLY A 99 -11.90 5.88 9.24
N GLY A 100 -10.85 5.84 10.05
CA GLY A 100 -9.66 6.66 9.88
C GLY A 100 -9.70 8.02 10.54
N GLU A 101 -10.71 8.34 11.37
CA GLU A 101 -10.81 9.62 12.07
C GLU A 101 -9.78 9.74 13.20
N HIS A 102 -9.67 8.67 14.01
CA HIS A 102 -8.68 8.55 15.08
C HIS A 102 -7.87 7.28 14.90
N TRP A 103 -6.57 7.41 15.10
CA TRP A 103 -5.62 6.31 14.97
C TRP A 103 -4.89 6.08 16.28
N GLN A 104 -4.47 4.86 16.50
CA GLN A 104 -3.64 4.47 17.63
C GLN A 104 -2.45 3.64 17.16
N VAL A 105 -1.30 3.84 17.79
CA VAL A 105 -0.14 2.95 17.58
C VAL A 105 -0.46 1.61 18.22
N LEU A 106 -0.27 0.52 17.49
CA LEU A 106 -0.41 -0.81 18.04
C LEU A 106 0.85 -1.17 18.86
N ALA A 107 0.65 -1.61 20.09
CA ALA A 107 1.72 -2.10 20.96
C ALA A 107 2.31 -3.40 20.39
N GLY A 108 3.64 -3.58 20.55
CA GLY A 108 4.33 -4.81 20.11
C GLY A 108 4.76 -4.80 18.64
N THR A 109 4.80 -3.63 18.03
CA THR A 109 5.43 -3.49 16.73
C THR A 109 6.91 -3.83 16.78
N ILE A 110 7.29 -4.60 15.84
CA ILE A 110 8.50 -5.36 15.69
C ILE A 110 9.56 -4.42 15.17
N ASP A 111 10.79 -4.61 15.64
CA ASP A 111 12.03 -4.12 15.06
C ASP A 111 11.91 -2.81 14.23
N GLY A 112 12.01 -1.66 14.92
CA GLY A 112 11.83 -0.32 14.34
C GLY A 112 12.86 0.12 13.28
N GLU A 113 13.75 -0.77 12.83
CA GLU A 113 14.72 -0.48 11.76
C GLU A 113 14.17 -0.78 10.37
N ASN A 114 13.19 -1.66 10.25
CA ASN A 114 12.60 -2.03 8.97
C ASN A 114 11.48 -1.08 8.52
N SER A 115 11.15 -1.12 7.24
CA SER A 115 10.01 -0.43 6.66
C SER A 115 8.97 -1.44 6.20
N LEU A 116 7.69 -1.06 6.26
CA LEU A 116 6.60 -1.82 5.66
C LEU A 116 6.12 -1.07 4.42
N PHE A 117 6.02 -1.77 3.29
CA PHE A 117 5.63 -1.19 2.00
C PHE A 117 4.16 -1.39 1.70
N SER A 118 3.59 -2.50 2.15
CA SER A 118 2.20 -2.85 1.89
C SER A 118 1.60 -3.64 3.06
N VAL A 119 0.28 -3.53 3.23
CA VAL A 119 -0.49 -4.22 4.26
C VAL A 119 -1.82 -4.68 3.69
N LEU A 120 -2.23 -5.88 4.07
CA LEU A 120 -3.53 -6.46 3.77
C LEU A 120 -4.13 -7.04 5.05
N PHE A 121 -5.39 -6.74 5.31
CA PHE A 121 -6.21 -7.47 6.28
C PHE A 121 -7.33 -8.18 5.53
N GLU A 122 -7.42 -9.49 5.71
CA GLU A 122 -8.49 -10.33 5.13
C GLU A 122 -9.79 -10.22 5.94
N ASP A 123 -9.65 -10.05 7.27
CA ASP A 123 -10.72 -9.86 8.23
C ASP A 123 -10.23 -9.00 9.42
N ASP A 124 -11.04 -8.85 10.45
CA ASP A 124 -10.73 -8.06 11.65
C ASP A 124 -9.59 -8.62 12.52
N ARG A 125 -9.07 -9.80 12.18
CA ARG A 125 -8.05 -10.51 12.95
C ARG A 125 -6.79 -10.81 12.17
N ARG A 126 -6.93 -11.26 10.91
CA ARG A 126 -5.83 -11.77 10.10
C ARG A 126 -5.31 -10.69 9.17
N GLY A 127 -4.04 -10.39 9.30
CA GLY A 127 -3.35 -9.42 8.46
C GLY A 127 -1.92 -9.84 8.14
N LEU A 128 -1.44 -9.31 7.03
CA LEU A 128 -0.09 -9.51 6.51
C LEU A 128 0.48 -8.16 6.10
N ALA A 129 1.71 -7.88 6.47
CA ALA A 129 2.44 -6.71 5.99
C ALA A 129 3.81 -7.14 5.48
N VAL A 130 4.26 -6.48 4.41
CA VAL A 130 5.49 -6.84 3.68
C VAL A 130 6.37 -5.61 3.45
N GLY A 131 7.67 -5.85 3.26
CA GLY A 131 8.68 -4.80 3.12
C GLY A 131 9.96 -5.28 2.42
N PRO A 132 11.08 -4.55 2.62
CA PRO A 132 12.34 -4.82 1.95
C PRO A 132 12.99 -6.12 2.46
N TYR A 133 13.86 -6.70 1.63
CA TYR A 133 14.72 -7.84 1.99
C TYR A 133 13.96 -9.01 2.61
N GLY A 134 12.83 -9.39 2.01
CA GLY A 134 11.97 -10.49 2.47
C GLY A 134 11.25 -10.20 3.80
N TYR A 135 11.34 -8.98 4.33
CA TYR A 135 10.68 -8.64 5.58
C TYR A 135 9.17 -8.77 5.45
N ALA A 136 8.61 -9.72 6.16
CA ALA A 136 7.17 -9.94 6.21
C ALA A 136 6.75 -10.29 7.64
N ILE A 137 5.59 -9.80 8.03
CA ILE A 137 4.99 -10.02 9.34
C ILE A 137 3.51 -10.35 9.19
N ALA A 138 3.01 -11.25 10.02
CA ALA A 138 1.61 -11.64 10.02
C ALA A 138 1.00 -11.55 11.43
N THR A 139 -0.30 -11.29 11.49
CA THR A 139 -1.08 -11.25 12.72
C THR A 139 -2.33 -12.12 12.61
N THR A 140 -2.79 -12.64 13.75
CA THR A 140 -4.07 -13.36 13.88
C THR A 140 -4.98 -12.78 14.97
N ASP A 141 -4.62 -11.62 15.51
CA ASP A 141 -5.32 -10.97 16.63
C ASP A 141 -5.66 -9.48 16.37
N GLY A 142 -5.67 -9.08 15.07
CA GLY A 142 -6.00 -7.73 14.66
C GLY A 142 -4.83 -6.75 14.79
N GLY A 143 -3.61 -7.27 14.75
CA GLY A 143 -2.38 -6.47 14.82
C GLY A 143 -1.91 -6.16 16.24
N LYS A 144 -2.47 -6.80 17.27
CA LYS A 144 -1.99 -6.66 18.65
C LYS A 144 -0.64 -7.30 18.83
N THR A 145 -0.44 -8.45 18.16
CA THR A 145 0.85 -9.14 18.07
C THR A 145 1.15 -9.47 16.61
N TRP A 146 2.43 -9.50 16.27
CA TRP A 146 2.92 -9.83 14.94
C TRP A 146 4.05 -10.84 15.03
N ASP A 147 3.99 -11.85 14.19
CA ASP A 147 5.04 -12.85 14.03
C ASP A 147 5.74 -12.61 12.68
N THR A 148 7.05 -12.86 12.63
CA THR A 148 7.78 -12.87 11.37
C THR A 148 7.31 -14.00 10.46
N LEU A 149 7.19 -13.73 9.18
CA LEU A 149 6.74 -14.68 8.17
C LEU A 149 7.84 -14.86 7.12
N ALA A 150 8.16 -16.08 6.74
CA ALA A 150 9.01 -16.36 5.60
C ALA A 150 8.16 -16.40 4.31
N VAL A 151 8.53 -15.54 3.34
CA VAL A 151 7.97 -15.54 1.99
C VAL A 151 9.09 -15.90 1.03
N GLY A 152 9.02 -17.09 0.43
CA GLY A 152 10.11 -17.62 -0.39
C GLY A 152 11.15 -18.44 0.39
N GLU A 153 12.08 -19.06 -0.35
CA GLU A 153 13.16 -19.89 0.17
C GLU A 153 14.47 -19.56 -0.53
N GLY A 154 15.61 -19.80 0.15
CA GLY A 154 16.93 -19.52 -0.41
C GLY A 154 17.09 -18.04 -0.81
N ASP A 155 17.64 -17.77 -1.99
CA ASP A 155 17.87 -16.40 -2.49
C ASP A 155 16.57 -15.65 -2.73
N ASP A 156 15.45 -16.34 -2.97
CA ASP A 156 14.14 -15.71 -3.17
C ASP A 156 13.56 -15.17 -1.88
N ALA A 157 14.02 -15.63 -0.72
CA ALA A 157 13.58 -15.12 0.59
C ALA A 157 14.12 -13.70 0.90
N GLU A 158 15.13 -13.23 0.17
CA GLU A 158 15.72 -11.90 0.35
C GLU A 158 15.17 -10.85 -0.62
N ARG A 159 14.22 -11.22 -1.50
CA ARG A 159 13.63 -10.28 -2.45
C ARG A 159 12.85 -9.18 -1.74
N HIS A 160 12.91 -7.96 -2.26
CA HIS A 160 11.99 -6.90 -1.85
C HIS A 160 10.55 -7.31 -2.15
N LEU A 161 9.70 -7.30 -1.11
CA LEU A 161 8.27 -7.59 -1.18
C LEU A 161 7.52 -6.26 -1.22
N ASN A 162 7.03 -5.87 -2.41
CA ASN A 162 6.58 -4.51 -2.64
C ASN A 162 5.09 -4.30 -2.39
N HIS A 163 4.25 -5.32 -2.69
CA HIS A 163 2.81 -5.18 -2.57
C HIS A 163 2.14 -6.50 -2.27
N VAL A 164 1.17 -6.49 -1.34
CA VAL A 164 0.35 -7.66 -0.99
C VAL A 164 -1.11 -7.39 -1.30
N MET A 165 -1.79 -8.38 -1.88
CA MET A 165 -3.22 -8.34 -2.16
C MET A 165 -3.82 -9.74 -2.12
N ALA A 166 -5.17 -9.83 -2.10
CA ALA A 166 -5.91 -11.09 -2.13
C ALA A 166 -7.01 -11.06 -3.17
N ASP A 167 -7.33 -12.23 -3.74
CA ASP A 167 -8.55 -12.40 -4.53
C ASP A 167 -9.76 -12.80 -3.65
N ALA A 168 -10.94 -12.75 -4.22
CA ALA A 168 -12.18 -13.13 -3.53
C ALA A 168 -12.22 -14.61 -3.09
N GLY A 169 -11.34 -15.45 -3.65
CA GLY A 169 -11.18 -16.85 -3.27
C GLY A 169 -10.19 -17.06 -2.11
N GLY A 170 -9.60 -15.99 -1.57
CA GLY A 170 -8.65 -16.03 -0.48
C GLY A 170 -7.21 -16.40 -0.88
N ARG A 171 -6.89 -16.42 -2.18
CA ARG A 171 -5.49 -16.54 -2.61
C ARG A 171 -4.78 -15.22 -2.37
N LEU A 172 -3.61 -15.29 -1.73
CA LEU A 172 -2.74 -14.14 -1.52
C LEU A 172 -1.71 -14.04 -2.64
N TYR A 173 -1.37 -12.79 -2.98
CA TYR A 173 -0.36 -12.43 -3.96
C TYR A 173 0.60 -11.45 -3.32
N VAL A 174 1.91 -11.70 -3.45
CA VAL A 174 2.94 -10.73 -3.10
C VAL A 174 3.75 -10.39 -4.34
N MET A 175 3.65 -9.15 -4.79
CA MET A 175 4.46 -8.60 -5.86
C MET A 175 5.86 -8.30 -5.36
N ALA A 176 6.87 -8.79 -6.07
CA ALA A 176 8.25 -8.68 -5.63
C ALA A 176 9.18 -8.13 -6.73
N GLU A 177 10.43 -7.93 -6.36
CA GLU A 177 11.48 -7.59 -7.32
C GLU A 177 11.80 -8.77 -8.24
N SER A 178 12.55 -8.47 -9.31
CA SER A 178 12.99 -9.44 -10.32
C SER A 178 11.82 -10.21 -10.96
N GLY A 179 10.68 -9.53 -11.16
CA GLY A 179 9.49 -10.09 -11.81
C GLY A 179 8.81 -11.23 -11.05
N GLY A 180 9.13 -11.40 -9.77
CA GLY A 180 8.56 -12.45 -8.94
C GLY A 180 7.17 -12.11 -8.42
N VAL A 181 6.28 -13.10 -8.43
CA VAL A 181 4.99 -13.06 -7.74
C VAL A 181 4.91 -14.29 -6.84
N PHE A 182 4.83 -14.06 -5.53
CA PHE A 182 4.61 -15.15 -4.60
C PHE A 182 3.11 -15.36 -4.42
N LEU A 183 2.69 -16.62 -4.46
CA LEU A 183 1.30 -17.03 -4.29
C LEU A 183 1.15 -17.91 -3.06
N SER A 184 0.06 -17.70 -2.30
CA SER A 184 -0.35 -18.57 -1.22
C SER A 184 -1.83 -18.91 -1.33
N ASP A 185 -2.16 -20.20 -1.20
CA ASP A 185 -3.53 -20.73 -1.20
C ASP A 185 -4.00 -21.13 0.20
N ASP A 186 -3.19 -20.90 1.23
CA ASP A 186 -3.42 -21.38 2.59
C ASP A 186 -3.30 -20.27 3.65
N ALA A 187 -3.71 -19.06 3.30
CA ALA A 187 -3.67 -17.86 4.14
C ALA A 187 -2.25 -17.51 4.62
N GLY A 188 -1.27 -17.61 3.73
CA GLY A 188 0.12 -17.20 3.96
C GLY A 188 0.99 -18.22 4.71
N ARG A 189 0.53 -19.46 4.93
CA ARG A 189 1.32 -20.49 5.60
C ARG A 189 2.43 -21.03 4.73
N THR A 190 2.14 -21.21 3.44
CA THR A 190 3.12 -21.61 2.43
C THR A 190 3.06 -20.70 1.22
N TRP A 191 4.21 -20.51 0.58
CA TRP A 191 4.36 -19.63 -0.56
C TRP A 191 5.07 -20.35 -1.70
N ARG A 192 4.66 -20.08 -2.92
CA ARG A 192 5.37 -20.50 -4.12
C ARG A 192 5.63 -19.31 -5.03
N LEU A 193 6.81 -19.25 -5.59
CA LEU A 193 7.20 -18.22 -6.54
C LEU A 193 6.69 -18.58 -7.95
N VAL A 194 6.05 -17.62 -8.61
CA VAL A 194 5.79 -17.64 -10.05
C VAL A 194 6.63 -16.54 -10.68
N GLN A 195 7.51 -16.93 -11.60
CA GLN A 195 8.31 -15.99 -12.36
C GLN A 195 7.50 -15.48 -13.55
N THR A 196 7.33 -14.18 -13.64
CA THR A 196 6.66 -13.53 -14.79
C THR A 196 7.64 -13.40 -15.98
N PRO A 197 7.17 -13.09 -17.19
CA PRO A 197 8.03 -12.82 -18.34
C PRO A 197 8.83 -11.51 -18.22
N TYR A 198 8.61 -10.73 -17.18
CA TYR A 198 9.30 -9.47 -16.87
C TYR A 198 10.31 -9.68 -15.74
N GLU A 199 11.53 -9.14 -15.90
CA GLU A 199 12.62 -9.34 -14.93
C GLU A 199 12.83 -8.16 -13.97
N GLY A 200 12.08 -7.06 -14.10
CA GLY A 200 12.17 -5.90 -13.22
C GLY A 200 11.27 -6.01 -11.99
N SER A 201 11.34 -5.01 -11.11
CA SER A 201 10.51 -4.96 -9.89
C SER A 201 9.04 -4.71 -10.22
N LEU A 202 8.16 -5.51 -9.60
CA LEU A 202 6.72 -5.29 -9.58
C LEU A 202 6.38 -4.48 -8.32
N TRP A 203 5.80 -3.28 -8.50
CA TRP A 203 5.60 -2.33 -7.40
C TRP A 203 4.19 -2.29 -6.85
N GLY A 204 3.23 -2.77 -7.61
CA GLY A 204 1.83 -2.73 -7.23
C GLY A 204 0.99 -3.66 -8.07
N GLY A 205 -0.30 -3.60 -7.85
CA GLY A 205 -1.28 -4.39 -8.60
C GLY A 205 -2.68 -4.22 -8.06
N LEU A 206 -3.61 -4.90 -8.69
CA LEU A 206 -4.97 -5.05 -8.18
C LEU A 206 -5.58 -6.36 -8.71
N VAL A 207 -6.53 -6.87 -7.96
CA VAL A 207 -7.43 -7.94 -8.42
C VAL A 207 -8.69 -7.29 -8.97
N ARG A 208 -9.02 -7.56 -10.23
CA ARG A 208 -10.19 -7.02 -10.91
C ARG A 208 -11.48 -7.75 -10.50
N GLN A 209 -12.62 -7.13 -10.77
CA GLN A 209 -13.93 -7.73 -10.50
C GLN A 209 -14.17 -9.02 -11.29
N ASP A 210 -13.55 -9.16 -12.46
CA ASP A 210 -13.61 -10.38 -13.28
C ASP A 210 -12.69 -11.51 -12.79
N GLY A 211 -11.94 -11.26 -11.69
CA GLY A 211 -10.98 -12.18 -11.08
C GLY A 211 -9.60 -12.20 -11.74
N SER A 212 -9.38 -11.44 -12.80
CA SER A 212 -8.04 -11.28 -13.35
C SER A 212 -7.16 -10.41 -12.43
N VAL A 213 -5.84 -10.61 -12.50
CA VAL A 213 -4.87 -10.00 -11.61
C VAL A 213 -3.93 -9.13 -12.42
N LEU A 214 -3.83 -7.85 -12.07
CA LEU A 214 -2.90 -6.89 -12.66
C LEU A 214 -1.66 -6.76 -11.77
N ALA A 215 -0.49 -6.76 -12.39
CA ALA A 215 0.78 -6.38 -11.75
C ALA A 215 1.37 -5.17 -12.49
N LEU A 216 1.92 -4.22 -11.74
CA LEU A 216 2.52 -2.99 -12.22
C LEU A 216 4.02 -2.99 -11.95
N GLY A 217 4.81 -2.59 -12.94
CA GLY A 217 6.26 -2.60 -12.87
C GLY A 217 6.91 -1.29 -13.28
N MET A 218 8.24 -1.33 -13.31
CA MET A 218 9.08 -0.23 -13.78
C MET A 218 8.96 -0.06 -15.30
N ALA A 219 9.40 1.09 -15.80
CA ALA A 219 9.56 1.38 -17.23
C ALA A 219 8.32 1.10 -18.09
N GLY A 220 7.11 1.33 -17.54
CA GLY A 220 5.85 1.16 -18.26
C GLY A 220 5.35 -0.28 -18.34
N HIS A 221 6.04 -1.25 -17.73
CA HIS A 221 5.60 -2.63 -17.74
C HIS A 221 4.36 -2.84 -16.87
N ALA A 222 3.38 -3.52 -17.40
CA ALA A 222 2.22 -4.04 -16.67
C ALA A 222 1.91 -5.43 -17.20
N LEU A 223 1.49 -6.33 -16.32
CA LEU A 223 1.19 -7.72 -16.65
C LEU A 223 -0.20 -8.09 -16.15
N LEU A 224 -0.90 -8.92 -16.92
CA LEU A 224 -2.21 -9.42 -16.59
C LEU A 224 -2.21 -10.95 -16.53
N SER A 225 -2.70 -11.47 -15.43
CA SER A 225 -3.01 -12.89 -15.27
C SER A 225 -4.53 -13.10 -15.32
N ARG A 226 -4.98 -14.11 -16.09
CA ARG A 226 -6.40 -14.52 -16.19
C ARG A 226 -6.67 -15.87 -15.52
N ASP A 227 -5.65 -16.45 -14.91
CA ASP A 227 -5.64 -17.77 -14.30
C ASP A 227 -5.18 -17.73 -12.84
N ARG A 228 -5.52 -16.63 -12.16
CA ARG A 228 -5.21 -16.41 -10.75
C ARG A 228 -3.71 -16.42 -10.45
N GLY A 229 -2.90 -15.82 -11.32
CA GLY A 229 -1.46 -15.66 -11.12
C GLY A 229 -0.59 -16.83 -11.57
N GLU A 230 -1.15 -17.88 -12.19
CA GLU A 230 -0.39 -19.02 -12.68
C GLU A 230 0.45 -18.68 -13.92
N SER A 231 -0.08 -17.83 -14.78
CA SER A 231 0.64 -17.28 -15.93
C SER A 231 0.33 -15.80 -16.13
N TRP A 232 1.25 -15.10 -16.80
CA TRP A 232 1.20 -13.66 -16.96
C TRP A 232 1.46 -13.27 -18.41
N THR A 233 0.71 -12.28 -18.88
CA THR A 233 0.87 -11.69 -20.21
C THR A 233 1.15 -10.20 -20.07
N GLU A 234 2.14 -9.71 -20.77
CA GLU A 234 2.50 -8.29 -20.77
C GLU A 234 1.48 -7.48 -21.57
N LEU A 235 1.14 -6.30 -21.03
CA LEU A 235 0.22 -5.33 -21.63
C LEU A 235 1.02 -4.24 -22.34
N ALA A 236 0.59 -3.87 -23.54
CA ALA A 236 1.14 -2.74 -24.29
C ALA A 236 0.57 -1.42 -23.72
N THR A 237 1.16 -0.90 -22.64
CA THR A 237 0.63 0.25 -21.89
C THR A 237 0.76 1.60 -22.62
N GLY A 238 1.65 1.70 -23.60
CA GLY A 238 1.91 2.94 -24.36
C GLY A 238 2.67 4.01 -23.58
N VAL A 239 3.27 3.68 -22.43
CA VAL A 239 4.16 4.55 -21.64
C VAL A 239 5.45 3.80 -21.33
N ASP A 240 6.52 4.56 -21.02
CA ASP A 240 7.85 4.04 -20.65
C ASP A 240 8.29 4.47 -19.24
N GLN A 241 7.43 5.13 -18.48
CA GLN A 241 7.65 5.48 -17.08
C GLN A 241 7.07 4.38 -16.18
N SER A 242 7.69 4.18 -15.01
CA SER A 242 7.22 3.22 -14.01
C SER A 242 5.79 3.48 -13.57
N LEU A 243 5.00 2.42 -13.49
CA LEU A 243 3.61 2.45 -13.06
C LEU A 243 3.53 2.13 -11.57
N THR A 244 2.79 2.95 -10.82
CA THR A 244 2.74 2.92 -9.35
C THR A 244 1.36 2.62 -8.79
N GLY A 245 0.31 2.87 -9.57
CA GLY A 245 -1.05 2.66 -9.14
C GLY A 245 -2.01 2.37 -10.28
N ALA A 246 -3.09 1.67 -9.98
CA ALA A 246 -4.16 1.40 -10.93
C ALA A 246 -5.52 1.46 -10.25
N ALA A 247 -6.55 1.74 -11.05
CA ALA A 247 -7.95 1.66 -10.66
C ALA A 247 -8.76 0.97 -11.75
N GLU A 248 -9.72 0.15 -11.33
CA GLU A 248 -10.76 -0.38 -12.20
C GLU A 248 -11.92 0.59 -12.23
N LEU A 249 -12.35 0.98 -13.42
CA LEU A 249 -13.48 1.88 -13.65
C LEU A 249 -14.80 1.13 -13.44
N PRO A 250 -15.93 1.84 -13.26
CA PRO A 250 -17.25 1.20 -13.09
C PRO A 250 -17.68 0.29 -14.26
N ASP A 251 -17.13 0.53 -15.44
CA ASP A 251 -17.37 -0.28 -16.65
C ASP A 251 -16.36 -1.44 -16.82
N GLY A 252 -15.48 -1.64 -15.84
CA GLY A 252 -14.47 -2.69 -15.80
C GLY A 252 -13.15 -2.34 -16.49
N ARG A 253 -13.05 -1.22 -17.21
CA ARG A 253 -11.79 -0.78 -17.83
C ARG A 253 -10.75 -0.36 -16.77
N LEU A 254 -9.48 -0.47 -17.12
CA LEU A 254 -8.37 -0.11 -16.25
C LEU A 254 -7.84 1.28 -16.56
N VAL A 255 -7.44 1.98 -15.52
CA VAL A 255 -6.57 3.17 -15.58
C VAL A 255 -5.34 2.92 -14.73
N MET A 256 -4.16 3.14 -15.29
CA MET A 256 -2.88 3.04 -14.61
C MET A 256 -2.21 4.41 -14.58
N VAL A 257 -1.52 4.73 -13.49
CA VAL A 257 -0.77 5.98 -13.31
C VAL A 257 0.64 5.67 -12.82
N GLY A 258 1.55 6.65 -12.96
CA GLY A 258 2.91 6.40 -12.56
C GLY A 258 3.79 7.65 -12.49
N LEU A 259 5.09 7.40 -12.51
CA LEU A 259 6.11 8.41 -12.42
C LEU A 259 6.11 9.30 -13.68
N GLY A 260 6.65 10.53 -13.56
CA GLY A 260 6.79 11.46 -14.68
C GLY A 260 5.47 11.89 -15.33
N GLY A 261 4.34 11.72 -14.63
CA GLY A 261 3.00 12.01 -15.14
C GLY A 261 2.43 10.93 -16.08
N ALA A 262 3.00 9.74 -16.09
CA ALA A 262 2.50 8.63 -16.90
C ALA A 262 1.05 8.30 -16.53
N MET A 263 0.24 8.07 -17.55
CA MET A 263 -1.13 7.59 -17.43
C MET A 263 -1.44 6.70 -18.63
N SER A 264 -1.99 5.54 -18.39
CA SER A 264 -2.45 4.60 -19.43
C SER A 264 -3.88 4.18 -19.12
N ALA A 265 -4.75 4.27 -20.11
CA ALA A 265 -6.16 3.94 -19.98
C ALA A 265 -6.58 2.87 -20.98
N GLU A 266 -7.35 1.90 -20.52
CA GLU A 266 -7.94 0.86 -21.38
C GLU A 266 -9.12 1.44 -22.16
N SER A 267 -9.15 1.20 -23.46
CA SER A 267 -10.29 1.55 -24.34
C SER A 267 -11.39 0.49 -24.30
N ALA A 268 -12.52 0.76 -24.93
CA ALA A 268 -13.61 -0.20 -25.07
C ALA A 268 -13.19 -1.46 -25.87
N GLU A 269 -12.16 -1.36 -26.71
CA GLU A 269 -11.59 -2.48 -27.49
C GLU A 269 -10.48 -3.20 -26.73
N SER A 270 -10.34 -2.99 -25.43
CA SER A 270 -9.29 -3.57 -24.56
C SER A 270 -7.86 -3.24 -25.02
N GLN A 271 -7.67 -2.10 -25.65
CA GLN A 271 -6.36 -1.56 -25.98
C GLN A 271 -5.99 -0.45 -25.01
N PHE A 272 -4.72 -0.33 -24.70
CA PHE A 272 -4.24 0.71 -23.80
C PHE A 272 -3.71 1.91 -24.60
N ALA A 273 -4.14 3.11 -24.19
CA ALA A 273 -3.65 4.37 -24.70
C ALA A 273 -2.83 5.08 -23.62
N GLY A 274 -1.52 5.09 -23.82
CA GLY A 274 -0.58 5.76 -22.93
C GLY A 274 -0.42 7.24 -23.26
N ARG A 275 -0.29 8.07 -22.23
CA ARG A 275 0.05 9.50 -22.36
C ARG A 275 0.86 9.97 -21.17
N ILE A 276 1.60 11.04 -21.35
CA ILE A 276 2.20 11.81 -20.25
C ILE A 276 1.31 13.02 -20.00
N ARG A 277 0.90 13.20 -18.75
CA ARG A 277 0.12 14.36 -18.34
C ARG A 277 0.93 15.65 -18.51
N ASP A 278 0.28 16.76 -18.81
CA ASP A 278 0.94 18.06 -19.08
C ASP A 278 1.73 18.57 -17.87
N ASP A 279 1.23 18.32 -16.65
CA ASP A 279 1.89 18.71 -15.40
C ASP A 279 3.12 17.85 -15.05
N ARG A 280 3.27 16.68 -15.67
CA ARG A 280 4.33 15.69 -15.44
C ARG A 280 4.53 15.29 -13.98
N GLN A 281 3.54 15.55 -13.11
CA GLN A 281 3.61 15.21 -11.69
C GLN A 281 3.57 13.70 -11.53
N PRO A 282 4.54 13.08 -10.81
CA PRO A 282 4.45 11.68 -10.43
C PRO A 282 3.16 11.43 -9.65
N ALA A 283 2.41 10.40 -10.03
CA ALA A 283 1.28 9.92 -9.25
C ALA A 283 1.69 8.66 -8.49
N THR A 284 1.31 8.55 -7.23
CA THR A 284 1.57 7.41 -6.34
C THR A 284 0.41 6.45 -6.33
N ALA A 285 -0.81 6.97 -6.42
CA ALA A 285 -2.04 6.19 -6.39
C ALA A 285 -3.15 6.87 -7.22
N VAL A 286 -4.17 6.10 -7.55
CA VAL A 286 -5.38 6.56 -8.23
C VAL A 286 -6.59 5.80 -7.71
N VAL A 287 -7.73 6.47 -7.59
CA VAL A 287 -9.02 5.85 -7.30
C VAL A 287 -10.09 6.35 -8.27
N ALA A 288 -10.90 5.41 -8.76
CA ALA A 288 -12.09 5.74 -9.54
C ALA A 288 -13.27 6.00 -8.61
N THR A 289 -13.96 7.11 -8.88
CA THR A 289 -15.13 7.58 -8.14
C THR A 289 -16.30 7.82 -9.10
N SER A 290 -17.48 8.10 -8.58
CA SER A 290 -18.63 8.49 -9.42
C SER A 290 -18.43 9.87 -10.09
N LYS A 291 -17.47 10.64 -9.61
CA LYS A 291 -17.16 12.00 -10.09
C LYS A 291 -15.98 12.07 -11.05
N GLY A 292 -15.27 10.98 -11.24
CA GLY A 292 -14.06 10.92 -12.07
C GLY A 292 -12.94 10.14 -11.38
N LEU A 293 -11.71 10.45 -11.75
CA LEU A 293 -10.51 9.94 -11.12
C LEU A 293 -10.00 10.92 -10.08
N VAL A 294 -9.61 10.40 -8.93
CA VAL A 294 -8.80 11.13 -7.95
C VAL A 294 -7.39 10.58 -8.01
N LEU A 295 -6.43 11.42 -8.32
CA LEU A 295 -5.00 11.10 -8.40
C LEU A 295 -4.28 11.67 -7.18
N PHE A 296 -3.41 10.87 -6.59
CA PHE A 296 -2.51 11.29 -5.53
C PHE A 296 -1.14 11.51 -6.16
N THR A 297 -0.73 12.78 -6.19
CA THR A 297 0.49 13.17 -6.91
C THR A 297 1.51 13.80 -5.97
N GLN A 298 2.73 14.00 -6.45
CA GLN A 298 3.74 14.76 -5.70
C GLN A 298 3.30 16.21 -5.42
N GLY A 299 2.40 16.76 -6.22
CA GLY A 299 1.79 18.08 -6.03
C GLY A 299 0.48 18.06 -5.25
N GLY A 300 0.13 16.92 -4.64
CA GLY A 300 -1.11 16.75 -3.88
C GLY A 300 -2.22 16.03 -4.64
N ILE A 301 -3.44 16.20 -4.14
CA ILE A 301 -4.65 15.55 -4.67
C ILE A 301 -5.12 16.29 -5.93
N GLN A 302 -5.39 15.56 -6.98
CA GLN A 302 -5.87 16.10 -8.26
C GLN A 302 -7.09 15.33 -8.76
N HIS A 303 -7.98 16.04 -9.47
CA HIS A 303 -9.18 15.46 -10.07
C HIS A 303 -9.05 15.42 -11.59
N GLN A 304 -9.49 14.32 -12.20
CA GLN A 304 -9.57 14.20 -13.66
C GLN A 304 -10.90 13.53 -14.05
N PRO A 305 -11.48 13.87 -15.22
CA PRO A 305 -12.62 13.13 -15.74
C PRO A 305 -12.23 11.67 -16.03
N LEU A 306 -13.23 10.79 -16.09
CA LEU A 306 -13.03 9.43 -16.59
C LEU A 306 -12.59 9.48 -18.06
N PRO A 307 -11.65 8.60 -18.49
CA PRO A 307 -11.17 8.53 -19.86
C PRO A 307 -12.18 7.97 -20.84
#